data_4972d2c40794533ae7888d99435b68d1
#
_entry.id   4972d2c40794533ae7888d99435b68d1
#
_cell.length_a   1.000
_cell.length_b   1.000
_cell.length_c   1.000
_cell.angle_alpha   90.00
_cell.angle_beta   90.00
_cell.angle_gamma   90.00
#
_symmetry.space_group_name_H-M   'P 1'
#
loop_
_entity.id
_entity.type
_entity.pdbx_description
1 polymer ?
#
loop_
_entity_poly.entity_id
_entity_poly.type
_entity_poly.pdbx_seq_one_letter_code
_entity_poly.pdbx_strand_id
1 'polypeptide(L)'
;MRILITGGAGFIGSHLCDRLLAEGHQVIAMDNLITGSTRNIEHLAGNDNFRFIKHDVTEYIYVEGHLDAILHLASLPSPVDYLEEPIKTLKVGALGTHKALGLARAKRARFLLASTSEVYGDPLVHPQSESYWGNVNPVGPRGVYDESKRFAEALTMAYHRAHGIDTRIARIFNTYGPRMRLDDGRVVPNFVRQALLGEPLTVYDDGSRTRSFCYSSDMVEGLYRLLLSDETDPVNLGNPHEMTILEFARLILDLTGSRSPIEFVRPKDMRTADDPHTRQPDISRARRVLNWQPEVPIEQGLRQTIAWFRDRLSA
;
A
#
# COMPACT_ATOMS: atom_id res chain seq x y z
N MET A 1 7.60 11.67 -18.95
CA MET A 1 6.26 12.07 -18.44
C MET A 1 6.41 13.00 -17.24
N ARG A 2 5.41 13.84 -17.01
CA ARG A 2 5.27 14.63 -15.77
C ARG A 2 4.14 14.06 -14.92
N ILE A 3 4.48 13.54 -13.75
CA ILE A 3 3.61 12.65 -12.97
C ILE A 3 3.37 13.23 -11.57
N LEU A 4 2.11 13.27 -11.14
CA LEU A 4 1.73 13.58 -9.77
C LEU A 4 1.53 12.28 -8.98
N ILE A 5 2.15 12.17 -7.80
CA ILE A 5 1.93 11.09 -6.84
C ILE A 5 1.33 11.68 -5.57
N THR A 6 0.08 11.41 -5.27
CA THR A 6 -0.49 11.71 -3.96
C THR A 6 -0.13 10.61 -2.96
N GLY A 7 0.18 10.96 -1.71
CA GLY A 7 0.82 10.03 -0.78
C GLY A 7 2.29 9.79 -1.12
N GLY A 8 2.93 10.76 -1.81
CA GLY A 8 4.29 10.62 -2.34
C GLY A 8 5.40 10.59 -1.30
N ALA A 9 5.16 11.05 -0.07
CA ALA A 9 6.08 10.93 1.06
C ALA A 9 5.79 9.69 1.94
N GLY A 10 4.81 8.89 1.57
CA GLY A 10 4.48 7.62 2.22
C GLY A 10 5.43 6.49 1.83
N PHE A 11 5.18 5.29 2.37
CA PHE A 11 5.99 4.10 2.13
C PHE A 11 6.11 3.77 0.63
N ILE A 12 5.04 3.34 -0.02
CA ILE A 12 5.06 2.95 -1.45
C ILE A 12 5.29 4.17 -2.34
N GLY A 13 4.68 5.32 -2.02
CA GLY A 13 4.80 6.54 -2.82
C GLY A 13 6.22 7.04 -2.96
N SER A 14 7.04 6.99 -1.91
CA SER A 14 8.44 7.42 -1.96
C SER A 14 9.31 6.50 -2.82
N HIS A 15 9.09 5.19 -2.78
CA HIS A 15 9.76 4.24 -3.68
C HIS A 15 9.35 4.44 -5.15
N LEU A 16 8.08 4.78 -5.40
CA LEU A 16 7.62 5.16 -6.74
C LEU A 16 8.26 6.46 -7.24
N CYS A 17 8.48 7.45 -6.37
CA CYS A 17 9.25 8.65 -6.73
C CYS A 17 10.63 8.26 -7.26
N ASP A 18 11.36 7.40 -6.54
CA ASP A 18 12.68 6.94 -6.97
C ASP A 18 12.62 6.23 -8.32
N ARG A 19 11.70 5.29 -8.47
CA ARG A 19 11.56 4.49 -9.70
C ARG A 19 11.26 5.36 -10.92
N LEU A 20 10.35 6.31 -10.78
CA LEU A 20 9.94 7.19 -11.88
C LEU A 20 11.04 8.20 -12.24
N LEU A 21 11.76 8.72 -11.25
CA LEU A 21 12.92 9.60 -11.50
C LEU A 21 14.06 8.85 -12.19
N ALA A 22 14.31 7.59 -11.81
CA ALA A 22 15.32 6.74 -12.48
C ALA A 22 14.99 6.48 -13.96
N GLU A 23 13.70 6.51 -14.34
CA GLU A 23 13.24 6.43 -15.73
C GLU A 23 13.22 7.80 -16.46
N GLY A 24 13.78 8.85 -15.83
CA GLY A 24 13.86 10.19 -16.41
C GLY A 24 12.53 10.95 -16.43
N HIS A 25 11.56 10.58 -15.61
CA HIS A 25 10.30 11.31 -15.48
C HIS A 25 10.42 12.50 -14.54
N GLN A 26 9.54 13.50 -14.72
CA GLN A 26 9.35 14.57 -13.74
C GLN A 26 8.30 14.13 -12.73
N VAL A 27 8.61 14.22 -11.44
CA VAL A 27 7.77 13.73 -10.34
C VAL A 27 7.37 14.86 -9.42
N ILE A 28 6.08 14.98 -9.18
CA ILE A 28 5.51 15.84 -8.14
C ILE A 28 4.98 14.92 -7.04
N ALA A 29 5.61 14.90 -5.88
CA ALA A 29 5.11 14.22 -4.69
C ALA A 29 4.20 15.18 -3.91
N MET A 30 2.96 14.76 -3.65
CA MET A 30 1.99 15.50 -2.84
C MET A 30 1.63 14.67 -1.61
N ASP A 31 1.74 15.26 -0.42
CA ASP A 31 1.46 14.56 0.85
C ASP A 31 1.12 15.60 1.94
N ASN A 32 0.24 15.26 2.87
CA ASN A 32 -0.06 16.09 4.04
C ASN A 32 0.79 15.74 5.26
N LEU A 33 1.59 14.67 5.18
CA LEU A 33 2.50 14.16 6.21
C LEU A 33 1.80 13.62 7.47
N ILE A 34 0.54 13.18 7.38
CA ILE A 34 -0.14 12.53 8.52
C ILE A 34 0.53 11.18 8.83
N THR A 35 0.75 10.36 7.80
CA THR A 35 1.45 9.07 7.92
C THR A 35 2.75 9.03 7.09
N GLY A 36 2.89 9.94 6.13
CA GLY A 36 4.09 10.15 5.34
C GLY A 36 5.18 10.89 6.12
N SER A 37 6.42 10.82 5.64
CA SER A 37 7.56 11.52 6.23
C SER A 37 8.45 12.13 5.15
N THR A 38 8.87 13.38 5.36
CA THR A 38 9.86 14.02 4.48
C THR A 38 11.19 13.25 4.44
N ARG A 39 11.53 12.51 5.51
CA ARG A 39 12.71 11.62 5.52
C ARG A 39 12.70 10.56 4.41
N ASN A 40 11.52 10.16 3.93
CA ASN A 40 11.40 9.18 2.86
C ASN A 40 11.80 9.74 1.48
N ILE A 41 11.80 11.06 1.33
CA ILE A 41 12.06 11.78 0.07
C ILE A 41 13.18 12.84 0.18
N GLU A 42 13.85 12.96 1.34
CA GLU A 42 14.88 13.97 1.57
C GLU A 42 16.09 13.84 0.63
N HIS A 43 16.44 12.60 0.23
CA HIS A 43 17.48 12.30 -0.73
C HIS A 43 17.18 12.81 -2.15
N LEU A 44 15.95 13.19 -2.44
CA LEU A 44 15.50 13.76 -3.71
C LEU A 44 15.58 15.30 -3.71
N ALA A 45 15.94 15.92 -2.58
CA ALA A 45 16.09 17.36 -2.49
C ALA A 45 17.17 17.87 -3.45
N GLY A 46 16.87 18.91 -4.21
CA GLY A 46 17.78 19.48 -5.21
C GLY A 46 17.76 18.76 -6.57
N ASN A 47 16.96 17.72 -6.77
CA ASN A 47 16.76 17.13 -8.08
C ASN A 47 15.78 17.99 -8.89
N ASP A 48 16.21 18.53 -10.03
CA ASP A 48 15.41 19.43 -10.90
C ASP A 48 14.14 18.76 -11.44
N ASN A 49 14.08 17.44 -11.49
CA ASN A 49 12.93 16.66 -11.91
C ASN A 49 12.01 16.27 -10.76
N PHE A 50 12.30 16.68 -9.52
CA PHE A 50 11.50 16.36 -8.34
C PHE A 50 10.95 17.62 -7.67
N ARG A 51 9.67 17.57 -7.31
CA ARG A 51 9.02 18.63 -6.51
C ARG A 51 8.17 18.01 -5.43
N PHE A 52 8.27 18.50 -4.20
CA PHE A 52 7.36 18.18 -3.11
C PHE A 52 6.33 19.30 -2.89
N ILE A 53 5.06 18.91 -2.69
CA ILE A 53 3.96 19.80 -2.33
C ILE A 53 3.29 19.25 -1.06
N LYS A 54 3.36 20.00 0.05
CA LYS A 54 2.60 19.67 1.24
C LYS A 54 1.14 20.08 1.04
N HIS A 55 0.23 19.10 0.92
CA HIS A 55 -1.18 19.35 0.65
C HIS A 55 -2.07 18.18 1.08
N ASP A 56 -3.28 18.49 1.58
CA ASP A 56 -4.30 17.49 1.88
C ASP A 56 -5.19 17.25 0.65
N VAL A 57 -5.27 16.00 0.19
CA VAL A 57 -6.05 15.63 -1.00
C VAL A 57 -7.55 15.80 -0.82
N THR A 58 -8.04 15.95 0.41
CA THR A 58 -9.45 16.24 0.68
C THR A 58 -9.82 17.70 0.37
N GLU A 59 -8.81 18.56 0.20
CA GLU A 59 -8.96 19.93 -0.25
C GLU A 59 -8.88 20.03 -1.78
N TYR A 60 -9.09 21.23 -2.34
CA TYR A 60 -9.00 21.48 -3.78
C TYR A 60 -7.56 21.26 -4.28
N ILE A 61 -7.36 20.31 -5.17
CA ILE A 61 -6.04 20.00 -5.72
C ILE A 61 -5.79 20.85 -6.97
N TYR A 62 -4.74 21.66 -6.93
CA TYR A 62 -4.25 22.41 -8.06
C TYR A 62 -2.77 22.10 -8.33
N VAL A 63 -2.45 21.80 -9.57
CA VAL A 63 -1.07 21.65 -10.06
C VAL A 63 -0.94 22.42 -11.37
N GLU A 64 0.00 23.36 -11.38
CA GLU A 64 0.26 24.18 -12.58
C GLU A 64 0.85 23.34 -13.72
N GLY A 65 0.53 23.72 -14.95
CA GLY A 65 1.06 23.09 -16.16
C GLY A 65 0.39 21.75 -16.50
N HIS A 66 0.99 21.03 -17.44
CA HIS A 66 0.52 19.75 -17.92
C HIS A 66 0.84 18.63 -16.91
N LEU A 67 0.00 17.60 -16.89
CA LEU A 67 0.27 16.31 -16.22
C LEU A 67 -0.05 15.19 -17.21
N ASP A 68 0.87 14.23 -17.34
CA ASP A 68 0.66 13.02 -18.12
C ASP A 68 -0.08 11.94 -17.31
N ALA A 69 0.21 11.86 -16.00
CA ALA A 69 -0.42 10.89 -15.13
C ALA A 69 -0.56 11.38 -13.68
N ILE A 70 -1.54 10.80 -12.98
CA ILE A 70 -1.76 10.97 -11.54
C ILE A 70 -1.84 9.58 -10.91
N LEU A 71 -0.93 9.29 -9.97
CA LEU A 71 -0.93 8.09 -9.15
C LEU A 71 -1.50 8.45 -7.79
N HIS A 72 -2.70 7.96 -7.48
CA HIS A 72 -3.40 8.28 -6.25
C HIS A 72 -3.17 7.21 -5.18
N LEU A 73 -2.15 7.46 -4.31
CA LEU A 73 -1.77 6.57 -3.23
C LEU A 73 -2.13 7.11 -1.85
N ALA A 74 -2.56 8.39 -1.75
CA ALA A 74 -2.94 8.99 -0.48
C ALA A 74 -4.03 8.17 0.22
N SER A 75 -3.74 7.69 1.42
CA SER A 75 -4.64 6.86 2.23
C SER A 75 -4.06 6.68 3.64
N LEU A 76 -4.88 6.23 4.58
CA LEU A 76 -4.48 5.76 5.91
C LEU A 76 -4.65 4.23 5.96
N PRO A 77 -3.65 3.43 5.51
CA PRO A 77 -3.84 1.99 5.28
C PRO A 77 -3.58 1.11 6.50
N SER A 78 -3.03 1.67 7.58
CA SER A 78 -2.74 0.92 8.79
C SER A 78 -3.98 0.80 9.69
N PRO A 79 -4.23 -0.38 10.30
CA PRO A 79 -5.31 -0.54 11.30
C PRO A 79 -5.23 0.45 12.46
N VAL A 80 -4.03 0.84 12.88
CA VAL A 80 -3.85 1.86 13.90
C VAL A 80 -4.40 3.21 13.40
N ASP A 81 -3.94 3.64 12.21
CA ASP A 81 -4.29 4.95 11.69
C ASP A 81 -5.78 5.08 11.33
N TYR A 82 -6.37 4.09 10.65
CA TYR A 82 -7.77 4.22 10.23
C TYR A 82 -8.78 4.01 11.37
N LEU A 83 -8.39 3.34 12.47
CA LEU A 83 -9.23 3.24 13.67
C LEU A 83 -9.13 4.50 14.54
N GLU A 84 -7.98 5.18 14.56
CA GLU A 84 -7.80 6.46 15.25
C GLU A 84 -8.44 7.62 14.48
N GLU A 85 -8.38 7.58 13.14
CA GLU A 85 -8.86 8.64 12.25
C GLU A 85 -9.92 8.15 11.24
N PRO A 86 -11.04 7.52 11.73
CA PRO A 86 -11.98 6.82 10.85
C PRO A 86 -12.68 7.76 9.86
N ILE A 87 -13.11 8.94 10.32
CA ILE A 87 -13.79 9.92 9.44
C ILE A 87 -12.82 10.48 8.40
N LYS A 88 -11.58 10.72 8.77
CA LYS A 88 -10.55 11.19 7.84
C LYS A 88 -10.24 10.14 6.78
N THR A 89 -10.15 8.87 7.16
CA THR A 89 -9.96 7.74 6.24
C THR A 89 -11.06 7.70 5.19
N LEU A 90 -12.33 7.78 5.59
CA LEU A 90 -13.46 7.85 4.66
C LEU A 90 -13.41 9.08 3.75
N LYS A 91 -13.07 10.26 4.30
CA LYS A 91 -12.93 11.49 3.51
C LYS A 91 -11.81 11.38 2.47
N VAL A 92 -10.65 10.83 2.83
CA VAL A 92 -9.55 10.62 1.88
C VAL A 92 -9.97 9.68 0.76
N GLY A 93 -10.59 8.55 1.09
CA GLY A 93 -11.09 7.60 0.08
C GLY A 93 -12.16 8.19 -0.83
N ALA A 94 -13.08 8.98 -0.30
CA ALA A 94 -14.18 9.58 -1.06
C ALA A 94 -13.79 10.92 -1.71
N LEU A 95 -13.57 11.96 -0.90
CA LEU A 95 -13.29 13.32 -1.40
C LEU A 95 -11.92 13.41 -2.07
N GLY A 96 -10.90 12.77 -1.48
CA GLY A 96 -9.56 12.75 -2.05
C GLY A 96 -9.54 12.12 -3.44
N THR A 97 -10.15 10.95 -3.59
CA THR A 97 -10.28 10.28 -4.90
C THR A 97 -11.08 11.12 -5.89
N HIS A 98 -12.21 11.71 -5.45
CA HIS A 98 -13.02 12.58 -6.31
C HIS A 98 -12.24 13.78 -6.83
N LYS A 99 -11.48 14.46 -5.98
CA LYS A 99 -10.67 15.63 -6.37
C LYS A 99 -9.50 15.25 -7.26
N ALA A 100 -8.83 14.13 -6.98
CA ALA A 100 -7.75 13.63 -7.83
C ALA A 100 -8.25 13.23 -9.23
N LEU A 101 -9.42 12.59 -9.34
CA LEU A 101 -10.09 12.29 -10.62
C LEU A 101 -10.55 13.56 -11.34
N GLY A 102 -11.04 14.57 -10.60
CA GLY A 102 -11.36 15.87 -11.15
C GLY A 102 -10.16 16.56 -11.78
N LEU A 103 -8.99 16.49 -11.12
CA LEU A 103 -7.73 16.98 -11.68
C LEU A 103 -7.31 16.17 -12.91
N ALA A 104 -7.39 14.84 -12.86
CA ALA A 104 -7.07 13.97 -14.00
C ALA A 104 -7.91 14.34 -15.24
N ARG A 105 -9.22 14.57 -15.04
CA ARG A 105 -10.12 15.03 -16.09
C ARG A 105 -9.69 16.40 -16.64
N ALA A 106 -9.42 17.36 -15.76
CA ALA A 106 -9.03 18.73 -16.18
C ALA A 106 -7.70 18.75 -16.97
N LYS A 107 -6.76 17.86 -16.60
CA LYS A 107 -5.44 17.74 -17.24
C LYS A 107 -5.42 16.75 -18.42
N ARG A 108 -6.48 15.98 -18.64
CA ARG A 108 -6.51 14.83 -19.55
C ARG A 108 -5.40 13.83 -19.25
N ALA A 109 -5.11 13.65 -17.96
CA ALA A 109 -4.05 12.80 -17.47
C ALA A 109 -4.57 11.37 -17.21
N ARG A 110 -3.72 10.37 -17.42
CA ARG A 110 -3.95 8.99 -16.96
C ARG A 110 -4.10 8.98 -15.45
N PHE A 111 -4.98 8.13 -14.93
CA PHE A 111 -5.20 8.02 -13.49
C PHE A 111 -4.97 6.59 -13.03
N LEU A 112 -4.07 6.40 -12.05
CA LEU A 112 -3.85 5.12 -11.38
C LEU A 112 -4.31 5.21 -9.92
N LEU A 113 -5.29 4.38 -9.54
CA LEU A 113 -5.75 4.22 -8.17
C LEU A 113 -4.95 3.11 -7.48
N ALA A 114 -4.31 3.43 -6.37
CA ALA A 114 -3.84 2.43 -5.42
C ALA A 114 -5.02 1.94 -4.56
N SER A 115 -5.66 0.88 -5.01
CA SER A 115 -6.62 0.10 -4.25
C SER A 115 -5.90 -0.93 -3.36
N THR A 116 -6.61 -1.87 -2.80
CA THR A 116 -6.09 -2.80 -1.81
C THR A 116 -6.77 -4.17 -1.91
N SER A 117 -6.11 -5.21 -1.40
CA SER A 117 -6.72 -6.51 -1.16
C SER A 117 -7.87 -6.47 -0.12
N GLU A 118 -7.96 -5.41 0.67
CA GLU A 118 -9.04 -5.26 1.67
C GLU A 118 -10.43 -5.13 1.03
N VAL A 119 -10.52 -4.77 -0.27
CA VAL A 119 -11.79 -4.79 -1.03
C VAL A 119 -12.44 -6.17 -1.09
N TYR A 120 -11.67 -7.23 -0.82
CA TYR A 120 -12.14 -8.61 -0.76
C TYR A 120 -12.73 -8.99 0.60
N GLY A 121 -12.48 -8.22 1.66
CA GLY A 121 -12.96 -8.51 3.02
C GLY A 121 -12.39 -9.81 3.58
N ASP A 122 -13.20 -10.57 4.33
CA ASP A 122 -12.89 -11.95 4.73
C ASP A 122 -13.31 -12.89 3.58
N PRO A 123 -12.37 -13.34 2.73
CA PRO A 123 -12.73 -13.88 1.43
C PRO A 123 -13.25 -15.31 1.52
N LEU A 124 -14.33 -15.58 0.76
CA LEU A 124 -14.88 -16.91 0.56
C LEU A 124 -14.23 -17.65 -0.64
N VAL A 125 -13.33 -16.97 -1.37
CA VAL A 125 -12.58 -17.47 -2.52
C VAL A 125 -11.10 -17.38 -2.23
N HIS A 126 -10.36 -18.46 -2.47
CA HIS A 126 -8.93 -18.55 -2.18
C HIS A 126 -8.20 -19.33 -3.29
N PRO A 127 -7.12 -18.79 -3.90
CA PRO A 127 -6.66 -17.42 -3.81
C PRO A 127 -7.67 -16.40 -4.38
N GLN A 128 -7.56 -15.12 -3.97
CA GLN A 128 -8.49 -14.07 -4.40
C GLN A 128 -8.17 -13.63 -5.83
N SER A 129 -9.13 -13.83 -6.75
CA SER A 129 -9.08 -13.32 -8.13
C SER A 129 -9.81 -11.99 -8.26
N GLU A 130 -9.50 -11.21 -9.30
CA GLU A 130 -10.12 -9.89 -9.52
C GLU A 130 -11.62 -9.98 -9.86
N SER A 131 -12.11 -11.14 -10.31
CA SER A 131 -13.54 -11.40 -10.58
C SER A 131 -14.36 -11.60 -9.30
N TYR A 132 -13.71 -11.83 -8.15
CA TYR A 132 -14.39 -11.96 -6.87
C TYR A 132 -14.77 -10.59 -6.30
N TRP A 133 -16.04 -10.38 -5.99
CA TRP A 133 -16.55 -9.07 -5.54
C TRP A 133 -16.32 -8.78 -4.06
N GLY A 134 -15.88 -9.77 -3.30
CA GLY A 134 -15.55 -9.62 -1.90
C GLY A 134 -16.69 -9.98 -0.93
N ASN A 135 -16.32 -10.06 0.35
CA ASN A 135 -17.17 -10.32 1.50
C ASN A 135 -16.77 -9.34 2.62
N VAL A 136 -17.18 -8.08 2.49
CA VAL A 136 -16.84 -6.99 3.42
C VAL A 136 -17.98 -6.76 4.39
N ASN A 137 -17.65 -6.57 5.68
CA ASN A 137 -18.59 -6.08 6.67
C ASN A 137 -18.61 -4.53 6.63
N PRO A 138 -19.62 -3.89 6.01
CA PRO A 138 -19.61 -2.43 5.81
C PRO A 138 -19.83 -1.63 7.09
N VAL A 139 -20.34 -2.24 8.15
CA VAL A 139 -20.61 -1.60 9.45
C VAL A 139 -19.59 -2.02 10.53
N GLY A 140 -18.68 -2.93 10.19
CA GLY A 140 -17.60 -3.34 11.07
C GLY A 140 -16.51 -2.29 11.20
N PRO A 141 -15.61 -2.41 12.18
CA PRO A 141 -14.56 -1.41 12.43
C PRO A 141 -13.59 -1.25 11.26
N ARG A 142 -13.34 -2.30 10.47
CA ARG A 142 -12.50 -2.24 9.26
C ARG A 142 -13.23 -1.61 8.07
N GLY A 143 -14.57 -1.57 8.10
CA GLY A 143 -15.42 -1.01 7.02
C GLY A 143 -15.03 0.43 6.64
N VAL A 144 -14.47 1.22 7.56
CA VAL A 144 -14.00 2.58 7.25
C VAL A 144 -12.89 2.61 6.20
N TYR A 145 -11.98 1.65 6.22
CA TYR A 145 -10.93 1.53 5.21
C TYR A 145 -11.41 0.75 3.99
N ASP A 146 -12.01 -0.41 4.21
CA ASP A 146 -12.44 -1.34 3.16
C ASP A 146 -13.44 -0.64 2.22
N GLU A 147 -14.49 -0.03 2.76
CA GLU A 147 -15.50 0.68 1.96
C GLU A 147 -14.95 1.97 1.34
N SER A 148 -14.01 2.67 1.99
CA SER A 148 -13.34 3.82 1.38
C SER A 148 -12.63 3.44 0.07
N LYS A 149 -12.01 2.26 0.01
CA LYS A 149 -11.32 1.75 -1.18
C LYS A 149 -12.30 1.16 -2.20
N ARG A 150 -13.34 0.46 -1.78
CA ARG A 150 -14.42 -0.01 -2.67
C ARG A 150 -15.13 1.16 -3.35
N PHE A 151 -15.43 2.21 -2.58
CA PHE A 151 -15.97 3.46 -3.13
C PHE A 151 -15.01 4.10 -4.14
N ALA A 152 -13.70 4.16 -3.83
CA ALA A 152 -12.71 4.74 -4.72
C ALA A 152 -12.61 3.96 -6.05
N GLU A 153 -12.69 2.63 -6.05
CA GLU A 153 -12.76 1.82 -7.27
C GLU A 153 -14.04 2.14 -8.08
N ALA A 154 -15.18 2.14 -7.42
CA ALA A 154 -16.47 2.44 -8.06
C ALA A 154 -16.48 3.84 -8.69
N LEU A 155 -15.95 4.84 -7.96
CA LEU A 155 -15.84 6.22 -8.45
C LEU A 155 -14.87 6.32 -9.64
N THR A 156 -13.73 5.64 -9.58
CA THR A 156 -12.75 5.60 -10.69
C THR A 156 -13.39 5.05 -11.96
N MET A 157 -14.11 3.93 -11.86
CA MET A 157 -14.81 3.34 -13.01
C MET A 157 -15.99 4.18 -13.49
N ALA A 158 -16.66 4.92 -12.60
CA ALA A 158 -17.70 5.87 -13.00
C ALA A 158 -17.11 7.02 -13.84
N TYR A 159 -15.98 7.58 -13.43
CA TYR A 159 -15.27 8.61 -14.22
C TYR A 159 -14.73 8.08 -15.55
N HIS A 160 -14.23 6.83 -15.57
CA HIS A 160 -13.83 6.17 -16.81
C HIS A 160 -15.00 6.11 -17.80
N ARG A 161 -16.15 5.57 -17.37
CA ARG A 161 -17.33 5.38 -18.23
C ARG A 161 -17.99 6.71 -18.65
N ALA A 162 -18.10 7.66 -17.72
CA ALA A 162 -18.82 8.91 -17.96
C ALA A 162 -17.97 9.98 -18.70
N HIS A 163 -16.65 9.95 -18.52
CA HIS A 163 -15.76 11.01 -19.00
C HIS A 163 -14.60 10.51 -19.87
N GLY A 164 -14.49 9.21 -20.09
CA GLY A 164 -13.41 8.63 -20.90
C GLY A 164 -12.01 8.80 -20.32
N ILE A 165 -11.89 8.96 -18.99
CA ILE A 165 -10.57 9.06 -18.35
C ILE A 165 -9.85 7.71 -18.50
N ASP A 166 -8.59 7.74 -18.90
CA ASP A 166 -7.72 6.58 -18.98
C ASP A 166 -7.31 6.17 -17.57
N THR A 167 -7.95 5.11 -17.05
CA THR A 167 -7.82 4.69 -15.63
C THR A 167 -7.14 3.34 -15.46
N ARG A 168 -6.42 3.19 -14.35
CA ARG A 168 -5.80 1.94 -13.86
C ARG A 168 -6.17 1.73 -12.42
N ILE A 169 -6.40 0.49 -12.00
CA ILE A 169 -6.69 0.13 -10.61
C ILE A 169 -5.76 -0.98 -10.18
N ALA A 170 -4.90 -0.71 -9.20
CA ALA A 170 -4.02 -1.70 -8.57
C ALA A 170 -4.62 -2.17 -7.24
N ARG A 171 -4.98 -3.43 -7.10
CA ARG A 171 -5.33 -4.06 -5.83
C ARG A 171 -4.05 -4.57 -5.17
N ILE A 172 -3.49 -3.73 -4.30
CA ILE A 172 -2.22 -3.97 -3.62
C ILE A 172 -2.45 -4.94 -2.46
N PHE A 173 -1.72 -6.05 -2.45
CA PHE A 173 -1.64 -6.97 -1.33
C PHE A 173 -0.55 -6.56 -0.35
N ASN A 174 -0.42 -7.30 0.79
CA ASN A 174 0.51 -6.92 1.85
C ASN A 174 1.92 -6.69 1.30
N THR A 175 2.38 -5.47 1.43
CA THR A 175 3.69 -5.02 0.95
C THR A 175 4.55 -4.63 2.14
N TYR A 176 5.85 -4.98 2.08
CA TYR A 176 6.83 -4.65 3.12
C TYR A 176 8.14 -4.15 2.50
N GLY A 177 8.93 -3.47 3.29
CA GLY A 177 10.24 -2.95 2.87
C GLY A 177 10.75 -1.79 3.71
N PRO A 178 11.90 -1.22 3.35
CA PRO A 178 12.40 0.03 3.91
C PRO A 178 11.36 1.16 3.81
N ARG A 179 11.46 2.16 4.68
CA ARG A 179 10.54 3.33 4.78
C ARG A 179 9.15 3.02 5.32
N MET A 180 8.85 1.78 5.76
CA MET A 180 7.70 1.55 6.62
C MET A 180 7.94 2.21 7.97
N ARG A 181 6.87 2.74 8.61
CA ARG A 181 6.97 3.30 9.94
C ARG A 181 7.22 2.20 10.98
N LEU A 182 8.03 2.51 12.01
CA LEU A 182 8.31 1.59 13.12
C LEU A 182 7.07 1.26 13.95
N ASP A 183 6.13 2.21 14.02
CA ASP A 183 4.86 2.18 14.76
C ASP A 183 3.65 1.93 13.84
N ASP A 184 3.88 1.40 12.66
CA ASP A 184 2.82 1.18 11.65
C ASP A 184 1.68 0.26 12.15
N GLY A 185 1.99 -0.67 13.08
CA GLY A 185 1.00 -1.58 13.66
C GLY A 185 0.73 -2.84 12.86
N ARG A 186 1.18 -2.94 11.60
CA ARG A 186 1.10 -4.17 10.81
C ARG A 186 2.18 -5.18 11.24
N VAL A 187 2.00 -6.45 10.87
CA VAL A 187 2.81 -7.56 11.37
C VAL A 187 4.31 -7.42 11.10
N VAL A 188 4.71 -6.98 9.88
CA VAL A 188 6.14 -6.89 9.53
C VAL A 188 6.87 -5.86 10.38
N PRO A 189 6.48 -4.58 10.46
CA PRO A 189 7.15 -3.62 11.33
C PRO A 189 7.08 -4.01 12.81
N ASN A 190 5.95 -4.56 13.28
CA ASN A 190 5.82 -4.98 14.67
C ASN A 190 6.84 -6.06 15.03
N PHE A 191 6.89 -7.16 14.28
CA PHE A 191 7.79 -8.27 14.59
C PHE A 191 9.26 -7.87 14.43
N VAL A 192 9.61 -7.11 13.40
CA VAL A 192 10.99 -6.63 13.19
C VAL A 192 11.40 -5.72 14.36
N ARG A 193 10.55 -4.76 14.77
CA ARG A 193 10.84 -3.87 15.88
C ARG A 193 10.99 -4.66 17.19
N GLN A 194 10.04 -5.55 17.49
CA GLN A 194 10.06 -6.37 18.72
C GLN A 194 11.34 -7.23 18.78
N ALA A 195 11.68 -7.92 17.68
CA ALA A 195 12.88 -8.75 17.63
C ALA A 195 14.17 -7.94 17.82
N LEU A 196 14.27 -6.75 17.23
CA LEU A 196 15.44 -5.87 17.35
C LEU A 196 15.60 -5.25 18.74
N LEU A 197 14.48 -5.02 19.45
CA LEU A 197 14.49 -4.48 20.82
C LEU A 197 14.57 -5.56 21.89
N GLY A 198 14.54 -6.85 21.54
CA GLY A 198 14.50 -7.95 22.51
C GLY A 198 13.14 -8.09 23.21
N GLU A 199 12.09 -7.46 22.68
CA GLU A 199 10.72 -7.58 23.16
C GLU A 199 10.09 -8.91 22.68
N PRO A 200 9.11 -9.49 23.40
CA PRO A 200 8.37 -10.64 22.89
C PRO A 200 7.67 -10.35 21.58
N LEU A 201 7.70 -11.32 20.63
CA LEU A 201 6.91 -11.23 19.40
C LEU A 201 5.45 -11.60 19.71
N THR A 202 4.54 -10.63 19.55
CA THR A 202 3.11 -10.80 19.85
C THR A 202 2.36 -11.44 18.70
N VAL A 203 2.08 -12.73 18.77
CA VAL A 203 1.30 -13.49 17.79
C VAL A 203 -0.15 -13.57 18.27
N TYR A 204 -1.09 -13.17 17.40
CA TYR A 204 -2.51 -13.21 17.72
C TYR A 204 -3.08 -14.62 17.60
N ASP A 205 -3.96 -14.98 18.54
CA ASP A 205 -4.61 -16.29 18.65
C ASP A 205 -3.55 -17.42 18.68
N ASP A 206 -3.60 -18.36 17.75
CA ASP A 206 -2.64 -19.48 17.60
C ASP A 206 -1.59 -19.24 16.49
N GLY A 207 -1.67 -18.10 15.80
CA GLY A 207 -0.79 -17.75 14.68
C GLY A 207 -1.04 -18.51 13.37
N SER A 208 -2.16 -19.23 13.27
CA SER A 208 -2.53 -20.02 12.08
C SER A 208 -3.03 -19.18 10.89
N ARG A 209 -3.43 -17.93 11.13
CA ARG A 209 -3.82 -17.02 10.05
C ARG A 209 -2.69 -16.88 9.05
N THR A 210 -3.04 -16.82 7.78
CA THR A 210 -2.06 -16.78 6.69
C THR A 210 -2.02 -15.43 5.99
N ARG A 211 -0.83 -15.04 5.56
CA ARG A 211 -0.59 -13.84 4.74
C ARG A 211 0.48 -14.14 3.69
N SER A 212 0.43 -13.38 2.61
CA SER A 212 1.48 -13.34 1.61
C SER A 212 2.12 -11.95 1.58
N PHE A 213 3.44 -11.88 1.46
CA PHE A 213 4.19 -10.63 1.58
C PHE A 213 4.97 -10.33 0.31
N CYS A 214 4.72 -9.17 -0.29
CA CYS A 214 5.40 -8.67 -1.48
C CYS A 214 6.44 -7.62 -1.09
N TYR A 215 7.65 -7.74 -1.60
CA TYR A 215 8.68 -6.74 -1.33
C TYR A 215 8.41 -5.44 -2.09
N SER A 216 8.81 -4.30 -1.53
CA SER A 216 8.49 -2.97 -2.05
C SER A 216 8.97 -2.73 -3.48
N SER A 217 10.14 -3.24 -3.88
CA SER A 217 10.63 -3.08 -5.26
C SER A 217 9.77 -3.82 -6.27
N ASP A 218 9.31 -5.04 -5.95
CA ASP A 218 8.41 -5.79 -6.82
C ASP A 218 7.06 -5.09 -6.97
N MET A 219 6.53 -4.57 -5.85
CA MET A 219 5.28 -3.82 -5.88
C MET A 219 5.39 -2.56 -6.74
N VAL A 220 6.48 -1.81 -6.59
CA VAL A 220 6.75 -0.59 -7.37
C VAL A 220 6.88 -0.89 -8.86
N GLU A 221 7.57 -1.99 -9.21
CA GLU A 221 7.67 -2.43 -10.60
C GLU A 221 6.30 -2.83 -11.17
N GLY A 222 5.47 -3.52 -10.39
CA GLY A 222 4.10 -3.85 -10.79
C GLY A 222 3.24 -2.61 -11.04
N LEU A 223 3.31 -1.63 -10.16
CA LEU A 223 2.61 -0.35 -10.31
C LEU A 223 3.11 0.45 -11.52
N TYR A 224 4.41 0.44 -11.79
CA TYR A 224 5.00 1.10 -12.94
C TYR A 224 4.54 0.45 -14.26
N ARG A 225 4.58 -0.88 -14.34
CA ARG A 225 4.08 -1.61 -15.53
C ARG A 225 2.59 -1.40 -15.75
N LEU A 226 1.79 -1.39 -14.68
CA LEU A 226 0.37 -1.10 -14.76
C LEU A 226 0.12 0.33 -15.24
N LEU A 227 0.88 1.32 -14.76
CA LEU A 227 0.80 2.69 -15.24
C LEU A 227 0.99 2.77 -16.76
N LEU A 228 1.93 2.02 -17.32
CA LEU A 228 2.25 2.05 -18.75
C LEU A 228 1.34 1.16 -19.61
N SER A 229 0.62 0.22 -19.03
CA SER A 229 -0.28 -0.70 -19.75
C SER A 229 -1.54 -0.01 -20.26
N ASP A 230 -2.32 -0.73 -21.06
CA ASP A 230 -3.67 -0.34 -21.48
C ASP A 230 -4.78 -1.05 -20.67
N GLU A 231 -4.42 -1.78 -19.59
CA GLU A 231 -5.36 -2.51 -18.77
C GLU A 231 -6.20 -1.56 -17.90
N THR A 232 -7.51 -1.56 -18.09
CA THR A 232 -8.46 -0.70 -17.36
C THR A 232 -9.18 -1.42 -16.23
N ASP A 233 -9.24 -2.75 -16.28
CA ASP A 233 -9.79 -3.56 -15.20
C ASP A 233 -8.83 -3.60 -13.99
N PRO A 234 -9.34 -3.84 -12.78
CA PRO A 234 -8.49 -4.03 -11.60
C PRO A 234 -7.46 -5.15 -11.79
N VAL A 235 -6.24 -4.94 -11.28
CA VAL A 235 -5.15 -5.92 -11.30
C VAL A 235 -4.62 -6.15 -9.89
N ASN A 236 -4.59 -7.41 -9.47
CA ASN A 236 -3.94 -7.82 -8.23
C ASN A 236 -2.41 -7.73 -8.35
N LEU A 237 -1.80 -6.98 -7.44
CA LEU A 237 -0.36 -6.93 -7.27
C LEU A 237 0.01 -7.45 -5.89
N GLY A 238 0.80 -8.52 -5.84
CA GLY A 238 1.19 -9.17 -4.60
C GLY A 238 2.02 -10.44 -4.84
N ASN A 239 2.49 -11.04 -3.75
CA ASN A 239 3.21 -12.29 -3.81
C ASN A 239 2.23 -13.45 -3.58
N PRO A 240 2.17 -14.49 -4.45
CA PRO A 240 1.29 -15.64 -4.27
C PRO A 240 1.78 -16.63 -3.20
N HIS A 241 2.99 -16.49 -2.68
CA HIS A 241 3.49 -17.36 -1.61
C HIS A 241 2.91 -16.98 -0.26
N GLU A 242 2.12 -17.88 0.28
CA GLU A 242 1.42 -17.73 1.55
C GLU A 242 2.21 -18.41 2.68
N MET A 243 2.18 -17.81 3.87
CA MET A 243 2.75 -18.38 5.08
C MET A 243 1.90 -18.01 6.29
N THR A 244 1.96 -18.82 7.35
CA THR A 244 1.31 -18.52 8.61
C THR A 244 2.04 -17.38 9.34
N ILE A 245 1.32 -16.67 10.21
CA ILE A 245 1.91 -15.62 11.04
C ILE A 245 2.95 -16.21 12.01
N LEU A 246 2.76 -17.45 12.46
CA LEU A 246 3.73 -18.14 13.31
C LEU A 246 5.02 -18.48 12.55
N GLU A 247 4.93 -19.00 11.33
CA GLU A 247 6.10 -19.23 10.46
C GLU A 247 6.85 -17.91 10.20
N PHE A 248 6.10 -16.83 9.93
CA PHE A 248 6.69 -15.52 9.72
C PHE A 248 7.41 -14.99 10.97
N ALA A 249 6.84 -15.17 12.18
CA ALA A 249 7.49 -14.80 13.43
C ALA A 249 8.83 -15.55 13.63
N ARG A 250 8.86 -16.85 13.37
CA ARG A 250 10.09 -17.65 13.44
C ARG A 250 11.14 -17.18 12.44
N LEU A 251 10.74 -16.89 11.21
CA LEU A 251 11.63 -16.35 10.17
C LEU A 251 12.26 -15.01 10.60
N ILE A 252 11.50 -14.12 11.22
CA ILE A 252 12.04 -12.84 11.74
C ILE A 252 13.05 -13.09 12.85
N LEU A 253 12.78 -14.00 13.79
CA LEU A 253 13.75 -14.35 14.85
C LEU A 253 15.05 -14.89 14.25
N ASP A 254 14.96 -15.80 13.29
CA ASP A 254 16.13 -16.40 12.62
C ASP A 254 16.95 -15.33 11.90
N LEU A 255 16.30 -14.43 11.15
CA LEU A 255 16.98 -13.40 10.37
C LEU A 255 17.58 -12.27 11.22
N THR A 256 16.99 -11.97 12.37
CA THR A 256 17.51 -10.98 13.32
C THR A 256 18.56 -11.54 14.28
N GLY A 257 18.61 -12.87 14.47
CA GLY A 257 19.38 -13.54 15.50
C GLY A 257 18.83 -13.29 16.91
N SER A 258 17.57 -12.84 17.01
CA SER A 258 16.93 -12.51 18.28
C SER A 258 16.55 -13.77 19.07
N ARG A 259 16.67 -13.69 20.40
CA ARG A 259 16.22 -14.71 21.33
C ARG A 259 14.90 -14.34 22.00
N SER A 260 14.17 -13.36 21.47
CA SER A 260 12.87 -12.95 21.99
C SER A 260 11.90 -14.12 21.97
N PRO A 261 11.08 -14.31 23.02
CA PRO A 261 10.04 -15.32 23.02
C PRO A 261 8.91 -14.94 22.07
N ILE A 262 8.16 -15.94 21.59
CA ILE A 262 6.88 -15.73 20.92
C ILE A 262 5.78 -15.81 21.99
N GLU A 263 4.98 -14.75 22.12
CA GLU A 263 3.84 -14.70 23.02
C GLU A 263 2.54 -14.74 22.24
N PHE A 264 1.69 -15.71 22.55
CA PHE A 264 0.35 -15.83 21.98
C PHE A 264 -0.62 -14.96 22.78
N VAL A 265 -1.21 -13.98 22.11
CA VAL A 265 -2.11 -13.01 22.73
C VAL A 265 -3.49 -13.05 22.08
N ARG A 266 -4.55 -12.92 22.89
CA ARG A 266 -5.90 -12.70 22.36
C ARG A 266 -6.14 -11.20 22.32
N PRO A 267 -6.24 -10.60 21.13
CA PRO A 267 -6.51 -9.19 21.03
C PRO A 267 -7.87 -8.87 21.65
N LYS A 268 -7.88 -7.86 22.52
CA LYS A 268 -9.10 -7.37 23.18
C LYS A 268 -9.68 -6.13 22.48
N ASP A 269 -9.02 -5.68 21.44
CA ASP A 269 -9.35 -4.43 20.74
C ASP A 269 -9.97 -4.67 19.35
N MET A 270 -10.48 -3.60 18.77
CA MET A 270 -11.15 -3.61 17.46
C MET A 270 -10.21 -3.88 16.28
N ARG A 271 -8.88 -3.93 16.48
CA ARG A 271 -7.89 -4.10 15.40
C ARG A 271 -7.96 -5.45 14.72
N THR A 272 -8.46 -6.46 15.42
CA THR A 272 -8.60 -7.83 14.90
C THR A 272 -10.03 -8.23 14.61
N ALA A 273 -11.00 -7.38 14.95
CA ALA A 273 -12.37 -7.58 14.52
C ALA A 273 -12.42 -7.53 12.99
N ASP A 274 -13.07 -8.50 12.37
CA ASP A 274 -13.17 -8.67 10.92
C ASP A 274 -11.81 -8.84 10.19
N ASP A 275 -10.70 -9.16 10.90
CA ASP A 275 -9.42 -9.42 10.25
C ASP A 275 -9.47 -10.76 9.50
N PRO A 276 -9.23 -10.78 8.17
CA PRO A 276 -9.40 -11.97 7.35
C PRO A 276 -8.53 -13.14 7.84
N HIS A 277 -9.08 -14.37 7.73
CA HIS A 277 -8.31 -15.58 8.06
C HIS A 277 -7.18 -15.83 7.06
N THR A 278 -7.44 -15.64 5.77
CA THR A 278 -6.51 -15.91 4.67
C THR A 278 -6.42 -14.71 3.72
N ARG A 279 -5.24 -14.46 3.17
CA ARG A 279 -5.05 -13.41 2.18
C ARG A 279 -3.93 -13.79 1.19
N GLN A 280 -4.33 -14.22 -0.03
CA GLN A 280 -3.40 -14.65 -1.08
C GLN A 280 -3.89 -14.14 -2.45
N PRO A 281 -3.07 -13.39 -3.22
CA PRO A 281 -3.47 -12.94 -4.54
C PRO A 281 -3.44 -14.07 -5.58
N ASP A 282 -4.46 -14.15 -6.41
CA ASP A 282 -4.29 -14.68 -7.76
C ASP A 282 -3.66 -13.58 -8.64
N ILE A 283 -2.45 -13.81 -9.14
CA ILE A 283 -1.71 -12.87 -9.99
C ILE A 283 -1.70 -13.27 -11.47
N SER A 284 -2.59 -14.17 -11.87
CA SER A 284 -2.65 -14.67 -13.26
C SER A 284 -2.90 -13.51 -14.25
N ARG A 285 -3.73 -12.53 -13.88
CA ARG A 285 -3.94 -11.32 -14.69
C ARG A 285 -2.67 -10.49 -14.80
N ALA A 286 -2.00 -10.17 -13.69
CA ALA A 286 -0.75 -9.41 -13.70
C ALA A 286 0.33 -10.05 -14.57
N ARG A 287 0.49 -11.40 -14.49
CA ARG A 287 1.39 -12.14 -15.37
C ARG A 287 1.05 -11.97 -16.84
N ARG A 288 -0.23 -12.10 -17.19
CA ARG A 288 -0.69 -12.05 -18.58
C ARG A 288 -0.61 -10.65 -19.18
N VAL A 289 -1.09 -9.61 -18.47
CA VAL A 289 -1.26 -8.25 -19.04
C VAL A 289 -0.07 -7.34 -18.78
N LEU A 290 0.72 -7.62 -17.72
CA LEU A 290 1.88 -6.79 -17.34
C LEU A 290 3.21 -7.52 -17.54
N ASN A 291 3.20 -8.81 -17.85
CA ASN A 291 4.39 -9.66 -17.78
C ASN A 291 5.13 -9.49 -16.43
N TRP A 292 4.36 -9.46 -15.33
CA TRP A 292 4.86 -9.17 -14.00
C TRP A 292 4.56 -10.28 -13.01
N GLN A 293 5.53 -10.57 -12.19
CA GLN A 293 5.42 -11.37 -10.97
C GLN A 293 6.47 -10.87 -9.96
N PRO A 294 6.30 -11.12 -8.65
CA PRO A 294 7.33 -10.79 -7.66
C PRO A 294 8.55 -11.68 -7.86
N GLU A 295 9.75 -11.09 -7.76
CA GLU A 295 11.03 -11.76 -8.00
C GLU A 295 11.91 -11.80 -6.76
N VAL A 296 11.69 -10.92 -5.77
CA VAL A 296 12.52 -10.83 -4.57
C VAL A 296 12.13 -11.91 -3.55
N PRO A 297 13.04 -12.85 -3.23
CA PRO A 297 12.81 -13.82 -2.17
C PRO A 297 12.53 -13.12 -0.83
N ILE A 298 11.63 -13.71 -0.02
CA ILE A 298 11.19 -13.09 1.24
C ILE A 298 12.36 -12.82 2.20
N GLU A 299 13.31 -13.76 2.32
CA GLU A 299 14.48 -13.61 3.18
C GLU A 299 15.36 -12.45 2.74
N GLN A 300 15.55 -12.26 1.43
CA GLN A 300 16.34 -11.15 0.87
C GLN A 300 15.68 -9.80 1.21
N GLY A 301 14.38 -9.67 0.93
CA GLY A 301 13.64 -8.45 1.24
C GLY A 301 13.59 -8.14 2.73
N LEU A 302 13.43 -9.18 3.58
CA LEU A 302 13.44 -9.02 5.03
C LEU A 302 14.82 -8.59 5.56
N ARG A 303 15.93 -9.13 5.04
CA ARG A 303 17.28 -8.65 5.46
C ARG A 303 17.46 -7.17 5.20
N GLN A 304 17.02 -6.66 4.03
CA GLN A 304 17.10 -5.23 3.72
C GLN A 304 16.16 -4.41 4.62
N THR A 305 14.96 -4.92 4.90
CA THR A 305 14.00 -4.26 5.79
C THR A 305 14.54 -4.19 7.22
N ILE A 306 15.07 -5.31 7.75
CA ILE A 306 15.66 -5.39 9.09
C ILE A 306 16.86 -4.44 9.23
N ALA A 307 17.75 -4.39 8.23
CA ALA A 307 18.87 -3.45 8.23
C ALA A 307 18.39 -2.00 8.34
N TRP A 308 17.42 -1.62 7.51
CA TRP A 308 16.83 -0.27 7.55
C TRP A 308 16.20 0.07 8.90
N PHE A 309 15.47 -0.88 9.52
CA PHE A 309 14.86 -0.68 10.84
C PHE A 309 15.93 -0.55 11.93
N ARG A 310 17.00 -1.36 11.87
CA ARG A 310 18.12 -1.29 12.82
C ARG A 310 18.79 0.09 12.80
N ASP A 311 19.05 0.63 11.62
CA ASP A 311 19.62 1.97 11.48
C ASP A 311 18.72 3.06 12.06
N ARG A 312 17.40 2.91 11.91
CA ARG A 312 16.41 3.87 12.44
C ARG A 312 16.19 3.78 13.95
N LEU A 313 16.38 2.60 14.55
CA LEU A 313 16.31 2.43 16.01
C LEU A 313 17.58 2.91 16.71
N SER A 314 18.69 3.00 15.98
CA SER A 314 19.99 3.48 16.48
C SER A 314 20.19 4.99 16.34
N ALA A 315 19.35 5.69 15.55
CA ALA A 315 19.40 7.13 15.27
C ALA A 315 18.49 7.94 16.17
#